data_3f8606f5149a410e57120fdc32c53822
#
_entry.id   3f8606f5149a410e57120fdc32c53822
#
_cell.length_a   1.000
_cell.length_b   1.000
_cell.length_c   1.000
_cell.angle_alpha   90.00
_cell.angle_beta   90.00
_cell.angle_gamma   90.00
#
_symmetry.space_group_name_H-M   'P 1'
#
loop_
_entity.id
_entity.type
_entity.pdbx_description
1 polymer ?
#
loop_
_entity_poly.entity_id
_entity_poly.type
_entity_poly.pdbx_seq_one_letter_code
_entity_poly.pdbx_strand_id
1 'polypeptide(L)'
;MGFQLFASGSYEIFNFPVDARNLALHNSAAAYDGILLSNNPASLSKRANGNTYSYFYLPANIHFTGFQNVHNSSSGVRANKISFMSYGAIIDGETEKKSYAYDILLESGVKKEIKNLTSVGLSAGYLLSSIAGYKSQLLYSNIGIRSRMLRKRLGIGLSLENIGFLLKSYTDVKEPIPALFRTALYYEPQYIPLIINGDFVTFIGDDKPFHFSGGIEFKPHNRLTLRLGSSNHRKGYMTNDFSSDVIAGFSGGAGFRFTNMTLDVGFMNLGPAGFVMGFSLMKKMD
;
A
#
# COMPACT_ATOMS: atom_id res chain seq x y z
N MET A 1 -6.26 5.82 -25.32
CA MET A 1 -6.88 5.91 -23.99
C MET A 1 -5.83 5.49 -22.97
N GLY A 2 -5.24 6.46 -22.26
CA GLY A 2 -4.22 6.20 -21.27
C GLY A 2 -4.82 5.57 -20.02
N PHE A 3 -4.25 4.46 -19.58
CA PHE A 3 -4.63 3.80 -18.33
C PHE A 3 -4.25 4.67 -17.15
N GLN A 4 -5.23 5.22 -16.44
CA GLN A 4 -5.03 5.83 -15.13
C GLN A 4 -5.21 4.75 -14.06
N LEU A 5 -4.17 3.94 -13.85
CA LEU A 5 -4.18 2.89 -12.80
C LEU A 5 -4.31 3.48 -11.39
N PHE A 6 -3.71 4.61 -11.14
CA PHE A 6 -3.87 5.48 -9.98
C PHE A 6 -3.53 6.89 -10.45
N ALA A 7 -4.53 7.70 -10.75
CA ALA A 7 -4.37 8.94 -11.50
C ALA A 7 -3.73 10.07 -10.68
N SER A 8 -2.52 9.89 -10.21
CA SER A 8 -1.84 10.94 -9.44
C SER A 8 -0.51 11.42 -10.02
N GLY A 9 -0.12 11.00 -11.22
CA GLY A 9 1.12 11.47 -11.84
C GLY A 9 2.30 10.53 -11.63
N SER A 10 3.50 11.07 -11.58
CA SER A 10 4.76 10.31 -11.47
C SER A 10 4.87 9.49 -10.17
N TYR A 11 5.60 8.37 -10.23
CA TYR A 11 5.96 7.51 -9.09
C TYR A 11 4.80 6.68 -8.51
N GLU A 12 4.13 5.91 -9.36
CA GLU A 12 3.00 5.04 -8.99
C GLU A 12 3.31 4.01 -7.90
N ILE A 13 4.57 3.64 -7.71
CA ILE A 13 5.00 2.72 -6.66
C ILE A 13 4.61 3.19 -5.24
N PHE A 14 4.47 4.50 -5.01
CA PHE A 14 4.02 5.05 -3.72
C PHE A 14 2.58 4.73 -3.39
N ASN A 15 1.73 4.62 -4.39
CA ASN A 15 0.30 4.38 -4.23
C ASN A 15 -0.03 2.89 -4.25
N PHE A 16 0.94 2.05 -4.61
CA PHE A 16 0.72 0.63 -4.77
C PHE A 16 0.69 -0.10 -3.41
N PRO A 17 -0.26 -1.04 -3.19
CA PRO A 17 -0.30 -1.84 -1.98
C PRO A 17 0.99 -2.65 -1.79
N VAL A 18 1.55 -2.65 -0.59
CA VAL A 18 2.83 -3.33 -0.30
C VAL A 18 2.68 -4.81 0.00
N ASP A 19 1.45 -5.28 0.29
CA ASP A 19 1.13 -6.67 0.56
C ASP A 19 -0.27 -7.08 0.07
N ALA A 20 -0.51 -8.38 -0.06
CA ALA A 20 -1.77 -8.93 -0.54
C ALA A 20 -2.96 -8.65 0.40
N ARG A 21 -2.73 -8.44 1.71
CA ARG A 21 -3.75 -7.99 2.63
C ARG A 21 -4.23 -6.58 2.30
N ASN A 22 -3.29 -5.64 2.09
CA ASN A 22 -3.62 -4.27 1.70
C ASN A 22 -4.25 -4.22 0.30
N LEU A 23 -3.80 -5.05 -0.65
CA LEU A 23 -4.46 -5.20 -1.96
C LEU A 23 -5.93 -5.60 -1.79
N ALA A 24 -6.21 -6.64 -0.99
CA ALA A 24 -7.56 -7.14 -0.76
C ALA A 24 -8.47 -6.15 -0.03
N LEU A 25 -7.91 -5.23 0.77
CA LEU A 25 -8.61 -4.17 1.48
C LEU A 25 -8.65 -2.83 0.72
N HIS A 26 -8.23 -2.81 -0.53
CA HIS A 26 -8.13 -1.58 -1.32
C HIS A 26 -7.32 -0.49 -0.63
N ASN A 27 -6.23 -0.88 0.03
CA ASN A 27 -5.31 -0.01 0.77
C ASN A 27 -5.96 0.82 1.90
N SER A 28 -7.02 0.31 2.54
CA SER A 28 -7.84 1.02 3.54
C SER A 28 -7.53 0.68 5.00
N ALA A 29 -6.36 0.15 5.32
CA ALA A 29 -6.07 -0.35 6.67
C ALA A 29 -4.99 0.45 7.43
N ALA A 30 -4.80 1.73 7.13
CA ALA A 30 -3.72 2.54 7.70
C ALA A 30 -3.87 2.82 9.21
N ALA A 31 -5.05 2.68 9.80
CA ALA A 31 -5.27 2.80 11.25
C ALA A 31 -5.15 1.48 12.00
N TYR A 32 -5.33 0.32 11.34
CA TYR A 32 -5.26 -0.99 11.97
C TYR A 32 -3.82 -1.47 12.15
N ASP A 33 -3.59 -2.47 12.99
CA ASP A 33 -2.26 -3.05 13.20
C ASP A 33 -1.68 -3.57 11.89
N GLY A 34 -0.74 -2.80 11.33
CA GLY A 34 -0.07 -3.10 10.07
C GLY A 34 1.00 -4.19 10.25
N ILE A 35 1.10 -5.06 9.27
CA ILE A 35 2.17 -6.05 9.21
C ILE A 35 3.42 -5.40 8.60
N LEU A 36 3.22 -4.44 7.70
CA LEU A 36 4.27 -3.80 6.92
C LEU A 36 4.36 -2.31 7.17
N LEU A 37 5.52 -1.76 6.85
CA LEU A 37 5.75 -0.34 6.70
C LEU A 37 5.03 0.12 5.44
N SER A 38 3.81 0.56 5.65
CA SER A 38 2.90 1.04 4.61
C SER A 38 2.46 2.47 4.96
N ASN A 39 1.33 2.87 4.51
CA ASN A 39 0.75 4.21 4.54
C ASN A 39 0.93 4.99 5.86
N ASN A 40 0.89 4.35 7.02
CA ASN A 40 1.07 5.02 8.31
C ASN A 40 2.12 4.27 9.15
N PRO A 41 3.34 4.80 9.33
CA PRO A 41 4.39 4.14 10.10
C PRO A 41 4.02 3.92 11.58
N ALA A 42 3.08 4.70 12.15
CA ALA A 42 2.59 4.49 13.51
C ALA A 42 1.74 3.23 13.68
N SER A 43 1.29 2.62 12.58
CA SER A 43 0.47 1.38 12.59
C SER A 43 1.30 0.11 12.65
N LEU A 44 2.61 0.17 12.51
CA LEU A 44 3.50 -0.98 12.56
C LEU A 44 3.24 -1.82 13.82
N SER A 45 3.04 -3.12 13.67
CA SER A 45 2.65 -4.00 14.77
C SER A 45 3.84 -4.78 15.33
N LYS A 46 3.89 -4.90 16.66
CA LYS A 46 4.83 -5.82 17.32
C LYS A 46 4.62 -7.29 16.90
N ARG A 47 3.42 -7.63 16.45
CA ARG A 47 3.08 -8.99 15.97
C ARG A 47 3.69 -9.30 14.60
N ALA A 48 4.21 -8.29 13.91
CA ALA A 48 4.86 -8.41 12.61
C ALA A 48 6.35 -8.77 12.69
N ASN A 49 6.89 -9.06 13.90
CA ASN A 49 8.31 -9.46 14.04
C ASN A 49 8.65 -10.61 13.09
N GLY A 50 9.47 -10.34 12.09
CA GLY A 50 9.79 -11.32 11.05
C GLY A 50 10.02 -10.72 9.67
N ASN A 51 10.04 -11.60 8.68
CA ASN A 51 10.24 -11.26 7.28
C ASN A 51 8.95 -11.46 6.49
N THR A 52 8.66 -10.55 5.58
CA THR A 52 7.55 -10.65 4.63
C THR A 52 8.06 -10.50 3.21
N TYR A 53 7.62 -11.39 2.34
CA TYR A 53 7.84 -11.37 0.90
C TYR A 53 6.50 -11.16 0.21
N SER A 54 6.45 -10.27 -0.76
CA SER A 54 5.25 -9.96 -1.56
C SER A 54 5.58 -10.01 -3.04
N TYR A 55 4.65 -10.54 -3.83
CA TYR A 55 4.72 -10.51 -5.28
C TYR A 55 3.33 -10.23 -5.85
N PHE A 56 3.28 -9.35 -6.87
CA PHE A 56 2.06 -9.02 -7.58
C PHE A 56 2.31 -9.04 -9.09
N TYR A 57 1.29 -9.51 -9.77
CA TYR A 57 1.16 -9.41 -11.21
C TYR A 57 0.04 -8.43 -11.56
N LEU A 58 0.33 -7.45 -12.38
CA LEU A 58 -0.59 -6.44 -12.86
C LEU A 58 -0.80 -6.57 -14.36
N PRO A 59 -1.89 -6.01 -14.92
CA PRO A 59 -2.06 -5.89 -16.35
C PRO A 59 -0.87 -5.24 -17.05
N ALA A 60 -0.75 -5.41 -18.37
CA ALA A 60 0.37 -4.94 -19.17
C ALA A 60 1.74 -5.52 -18.77
N ASN A 61 1.75 -6.72 -18.17
CA ASN A 61 2.97 -7.42 -17.74
C ASN A 61 3.83 -6.60 -16.75
N ILE A 62 3.16 -5.86 -15.86
CA ILE A 62 3.81 -5.14 -14.77
C ILE A 62 3.95 -6.09 -13.57
N HIS A 63 5.11 -6.07 -12.94
CA HIS A 63 5.42 -6.92 -11.80
C HIS A 63 5.90 -6.07 -10.62
N PHE A 64 5.38 -6.38 -9.44
CA PHE A 64 5.86 -5.81 -8.18
C PHE A 64 6.41 -6.91 -7.29
N THR A 65 7.55 -6.63 -6.67
CA THR A 65 8.17 -7.49 -5.67
C THR A 65 8.54 -6.66 -4.44
N GLY A 66 8.19 -7.14 -3.26
CA GLY A 66 8.50 -6.48 -1.99
C GLY A 66 9.15 -7.44 -1.01
N PHE A 67 10.11 -6.93 -0.28
CA PHE A 67 10.68 -7.59 0.91
C PHE A 67 10.67 -6.61 2.07
N GLN A 68 10.24 -7.07 3.24
CA GLN A 68 10.35 -6.30 4.46
C GLN A 68 10.77 -7.17 5.64
N ASN A 69 11.65 -6.62 6.45
CA ASN A 69 12.01 -7.13 7.76
C ASN A 69 11.42 -6.20 8.84
N VAL A 70 10.77 -6.79 9.84
CA VAL A 70 10.30 -6.08 11.03
C VAL A 70 10.97 -6.67 12.25
N HIS A 71 11.52 -5.81 13.08
CA HIS A 71 12.20 -6.19 14.31
C HIS A 71 11.67 -5.42 15.51
N ASN A 72 11.33 -6.14 16.58
CA ASN A 72 10.95 -5.57 17.85
C ASN A 72 12.20 -5.23 18.69
N SER A 73 12.26 -4.02 19.21
CA SER A 73 13.30 -3.56 20.10
C SER A 73 12.67 -3.03 21.40
N SER A 74 13.47 -2.93 22.45
CA SER A 74 13.07 -2.25 23.70
C SER A 74 12.63 -0.79 23.49
N SER A 75 13.20 -0.13 22.48
CA SER A 75 12.87 1.25 22.11
C SER A 75 11.67 1.40 21.18
N GLY A 76 11.11 0.31 20.65
CA GLY A 76 9.98 0.33 19.70
C GLY A 76 10.04 -0.76 18.65
N VAL A 77 9.29 -0.58 17.57
CA VAL A 77 9.27 -1.47 16.40
C VAL A 77 10.01 -0.79 15.26
N ARG A 78 10.94 -1.50 14.64
CA ARG A 78 11.68 -1.03 13.46
C ARG A 78 11.30 -1.88 12.25
N ALA A 79 11.32 -1.28 11.08
CA ALA A 79 11.11 -1.98 9.82
C ALA A 79 12.03 -1.44 8.74
N ASN A 80 12.49 -2.35 7.87
CA ASN A 80 13.21 -2.02 6.65
C ASN A 80 12.50 -2.68 5.49
N LYS A 81 12.29 -1.93 4.40
CA LYS A 81 11.55 -2.36 3.23
C LYS A 81 12.33 -2.08 1.96
N ILE A 82 12.32 -3.05 1.05
CA ILE A 82 12.76 -2.91 -0.33
C ILE A 82 11.59 -3.29 -1.23
N SER A 83 11.28 -2.44 -2.21
CA SER A 83 10.28 -2.73 -3.22
C SER A 83 10.84 -2.48 -4.60
N PHE A 84 10.48 -3.34 -5.54
CA PHE A 84 10.84 -3.25 -6.94
C PHE A 84 9.58 -3.37 -7.80
N MET A 85 9.38 -2.44 -8.72
CA MET A 85 8.30 -2.46 -9.69
C MET A 85 8.89 -2.42 -11.09
N SER A 86 8.58 -3.40 -11.91
CA SER A 86 8.96 -3.46 -13.32
C SER A 86 7.75 -3.19 -14.18
N TYR A 87 7.86 -2.21 -15.07
CA TYR A 87 6.81 -1.86 -16.03
C TYR A 87 7.01 -2.54 -17.40
N GLY A 88 7.97 -3.47 -17.48
CA GLY A 88 8.27 -4.20 -18.69
C GLY A 88 9.16 -3.43 -19.68
N ALA A 89 9.13 -3.88 -20.92
CA ALA A 89 9.89 -3.26 -22.02
C ALA A 89 9.03 -2.22 -22.74
N ILE A 90 9.61 -1.06 -22.99
CA ILE A 90 9.07 -0.02 -23.86
C ILE A 90 9.77 -0.19 -25.21
N ILE A 91 8.99 -0.38 -26.27
CA ILE A 91 9.52 -0.50 -27.64
C ILE A 91 9.31 0.83 -28.33
N ASP A 92 10.39 1.42 -28.81
CA ASP A 92 10.36 2.61 -29.64
C ASP A 92 9.77 2.22 -31.02
N GLY A 93 8.70 2.90 -31.43
CA GLY A 93 7.97 2.55 -32.66
C GLY A 93 8.71 2.86 -33.96
N GLU A 94 9.75 3.71 -33.92
CA GLU A 94 10.54 4.07 -35.10
C GLU A 94 11.82 3.25 -35.21
N THR A 95 12.49 3.02 -34.08
CA THR A 95 13.82 2.38 -34.06
C THR A 95 13.78 0.90 -33.63
N GLU A 96 12.61 0.37 -33.25
CA GLU A 96 12.44 -0.96 -32.63
C GLU A 96 13.32 -1.21 -31.40
N LYS A 97 13.95 -0.17 -30.88
CA LYS A 97 14.83 -0.26 -29.72
C LYS A 97 14.03 -0.55 -28.45
N LYS A 98 14.43 -1.59 -27.74
CA LYS A 98 13.85 -1.96 -26.43
C LYS A 98 14.51 -1.16 -25.31
N SER A 99 13.70 -0.50 -24.52
CA SER A 99 14.08 0.17 -23.27
C SER A 99 13.26 -0.41 -22.12
N TYR A 100 13.71 -0.23 -20.89
CA TYR A 100 13.01 -0.76 -19.71
C TYR A 100 12.62 0.38 -18.79
N ALA A 101 11.48 0.20 -18.09
CA ALA A 101 11.04 1.07 -17.03
C ALA A 101 10.92 0.28 -15.72
N TYR A 102 11.45 0.86 -14.63
CA TYR A 102 11.38 0.25 -13.31
C TYR A 102 11.56 1.26 -12.19
N ASP A 103 11.02 0.92 -11.02
CA ASP A 103 11.20 1.66 -9.77
C ASP A 103 11.85 0.76 -8.72
N ILE A 104 12.76 1.34 -7.93
CA ILE A 104 13.35 0.72 -6.74
C ILE A 104 13.12 1.66 -5.56
N LEU A 105 12.46 1.16 -4.53
CA LEU A 105 12.14 1.91 -3.32
C LEU A 105 12.79 1.23 -2.12
N LEU A 106 13.60 2.00 -1.39
CA LEU A 106 14.20 1.61 -0.12
C LEU A 106 13.58 2.47 0.98
N GLU A 107 13.13 1.85 2.07
CA GLU A 107 12.53 2.58 3.17
C GLU A 107 12.88 1.94 4.51
N SER A 108 13.17 2.78 5.50
CA SER A 108 13.38 2.38 6.89
C SER A 108 12.49 3.20 7.79
N GLY A 109 11.89 2.56 8.79
CA GLY A 109 10.97 3.24 9.69
C GLY A 109 11.00 2.69 11.11
N VAL A 110 10.48 3.51 12.01
CA VAL A 110 10.39 3.21 13.43
C VAL A 110 9.04 3.66 13.97
N LYS A 111 8.47 2.83 14.82
CA LYS A 111 7.29 3.15 15.64
C LYS A 111 7.66 3.13 17.11
N LYS A 112 7.17 4.12 17.85
CA LYS A 112 7.24 4.18 19.31
C LYS A 112 5.85 4.33 19.91
N GLU A 113 5.57 3.59 20.97
CA GLU A 113 4.37 3.81 21.80
C GLU A 113 4.68 4.91 22.83
N ILE A 114 3.89 6.00 22.79
CA ILE A 114 4.02 7.13 23.74
C ILE A 114 3.22 6.84 25.02
N LYS A 115 2.02 6.29 24.83
CA LYS A 115 1.10 5.84 25.90
C LYS A 115 0.51 4.51 25.45
N ASN A 116 -0.12 3.79 26.39
CA ASN A 116 -0.68 2.46 26.14
C ASN A 116 -1.62 2.34 24.92
N LEU A 117 -2.16 3.47 24.45
CA LEU A 117 -3.13 3.53 23.35
C LEU A 117 -2.67 4.40 22.17
N THR A 118 -1.60 5.18 22.32
CA THR A 118 -1.13 6.11 21.29
C THR A 118 0.28 5.76 20.87
N SER A 119 0.50 5.70 19.57
CA SER A 119 1.81 5.47 18.94
C SER A 119 2.11 6.54 17.91
N VAL A 120 3.38 6.83 17.73
CA VAL A 120 3.93 7.66 16.65
C VAL A 120 4.88 6.82 15.82
N GLY A 121 5.00 7.18 14.56
CA GLY A 121 5.90 6.53 13.62
C GLY A 121 6.53 7.53 12.68
N LEU A 122 7.73 7.21 12.28
CA LEU A 122 8.51 7.96 11.30
C LEU A 122 9.14 6.94 10.35
N SER A 123 9.13 7.23 9.06
CA SER A 123 9.95 6.52 8.09
C SER A 123 10.64 7.50 7.15
N ALA A 124 11.74 7.05 6.58
CA ALA A 124 12.46 7.76 5.53
C ALA A 124 12.87 6.75 4.45
N GLY A 125 12.86 7.20 3.21
CA GLY A 125 13.16 6.34 2.09
C GLY A 125 13.78 7.07 0.91
N TYR A 126 14.27 6.25 -0.01
CA TYR A 126 14.86 6.66 -1.25
C TYR A 126 14.17 5.92 -2.39
N LEU A 127 13.77 6.64 -3.43
CA LEU A 127 13.25 6.09 -4.67
C LEU A 127 14.21 6.38 -5.81
N LEU A 128 14.57 5.34 -6.54
CA LEU A 128 15.17 5.38 -7.86
C LEU A 128 14.15 4.92 -8.89
N SER A 129 13.80 5.79 -9.81
CA SER A 129 12.96 5.47 -10.95
C SER A 129 13.72 5.63 -12.25
N SER A 130 13.52 4.71 -13.18
CA SER A 130 14.18 4.70 -14.49
C SER A 130 13.18 4.41 -15.58
N ILE A 131 13.17 5.24 -16.62
CA ILE A 131 12.29 5.10 -17.78
C ILE A 131 13.14 5.35 -19.04
N ALA A 132 13.29 4.33 -19.88
CA ALA A 132 14.03 4.44 -21.16
C ALA A 132 15.44 5.05 -21.03
N GLY A 133 16.13 4.78 -19.90
CA GLY A 133 17.47 5.30 -19.62
C GLY A 133 17.50 6.63 -18.86
N TYR A 134 16.40 7.38 -18.82
CA TYR A 134 16.26 8.55 -17.96
C TYR A 134 16.03 8.11 -16.52
N LYS A 135 16.64 8.82 -15.57
CA LYS A 135 16.57 8.45 -14.14
C LYS A 135 16.09 9.60 -13.30
N SER A 136 15.15 9.32 -12.41
CA SER A 136 14.75 10.22 -11.35
C SER A 136 15.11 9.62 -9.99
N GLN A 137 15.48 10.48 -9.05
CA GLN A 137 15.87 10.10 -7.70
C GLN A 137 15.25 11.05 -6.70
N LEU A 138 14.68 10.52 -5.65
CA LEU A 138 14.12 11.35 -4.58
C LEU A 138 14.34 10.76 -3.19
N LEU A 139 14.41 11.63 -2.21
CA LEU A 139 14.34 11.31 -0.80
C LEU A 139 12.97 11.73 -0.27
N TYR A 140 12.37 10.89 0.57
CA TYR A 140 11.07 11.15 1.16
C TYR A 140 11.00 10.67 2.60
N SER A 141 10.00 11.16 3.32
CA SER A 141 9.68 10.73 4.67
C SER A 141 8.16 10.64 4.87
N ASN A 142 7.76 9.76 5.79
CA ASN A 142 6.38 9.63 6.24
C ASN A 142 6.36 9.81 7.76
N ILE A 143 5.37 10.53 8.24
CA ILE A 143 5.15 10.76 9.67
C ILE A 143 3.71 10.33 9.98
N GLY A 144 3.54 9.61 11.08
CA GLY A 144 2.23 9.14 11.47
C GLY A 144 1.99 9.16 12.96
N ILE A 145 0.72 9.28 13.31
CA ILE A 145 0.21 9.07 14.65
C ILE A 145 -0.99 8.13 14.59
N ARG A 146 -1.12 7.27 15.59
CA ARG A 146 -2.27 6.40 15.74
C ARG A 146 -2.70 6.36 17.20
N SER A 147 -4.01 6.49 17.44
CA SER A 147 -4.61 6.32 18.76
C SER A 147 -5.67 5.23 18.74
N ARG A 148 -5.74 4.44 19.81
CA ARG A 148 -6.71 3.36 20.00
C ARG A 148 -7.62 3.69 21.18
N MET A 149 -8.89 3.42 21.03
CA MET A 149 -9.95 3.73 21.98
C MET A 149 -10.84 2.51 22.19
N LEU A 150 -11.85 2.62 23.04
CA LEU A 150 -12.85 1.58 23.31
C LEU A 150 -12.22 0.20 23.54
N ARG A 151 -11.24 0.12 24.45
CA ARG A 151 -10.49 -1.12 24.74
C ARG A 151 -9.77 -1.67 23.49
N LYS A 152 -9.25 -0.78 22.63
CA LYS A 152 -8.54 -1.08 21.36
C LYS A 152 -9.45 -1.55 20.22
N ARG A 153 -10.76 -1.42 20.31
CA ARG A 153 -11.71 -1.79 19.26
C ARG A 153 -11.92 -0.72 18.22
N LEU A 154 -11.66 0.52 18.56
CA LEU A 154 -11.68 1.67 17.66
C LEU A 154 -10.27 2.22 17.56
N GLY A 155 -9.82 2.54 16.36
CA GLY A 155 -8.57 3.25 16.17
C GLY A 155 -8.69 4.32 15.09
N ILE A 156 -7.98 5.41 15.34
CA ILE A 156 -7.85 6.54 14.41
C ILE A 156 -6.37 6.69 14.11
N GLY A 157 -6.05 6.86 12.84
CA GLY A 157 -4.70 7.13 12.33
C GLY A 157 -4.68 8.41 11.52
N LEU A 158 -3.61 9.18 11.66
CA LEU A 158 -3.29 10.31 10.80
C LEU A 158 -1.88 10.13 10.27
N SER A 159 -1.64 10.42 9.02
CA SER A 159 -0.30 10.42 8.44
C SER A 159 -0.12 11.52 7.40
N LEU A 160 1.12 12.01 7.34
CA LEU A 160 1.67 12.79 6.24
C LEU A 160 2.66 11.88 5.52
N GLU A 161 2.43 11.66 4.23
CA GLU A 161 3.15 10.67 3.46
C GLU A 161 3.85 11.32 2.26
N ASN A 162 5.01 10.75 1.88
CA ASN A 162 5.79 11.14 0.72
C ASN A 162 6.26 12.61 0.76
N ILE A 163 6.53 13.14 1.95
CA ILE A 163 7.11 14.49 2.10
C ILE A 163 8.59 14.41 1.77
N GLY A 164 9.00 15.06 0.69
CA GLY A 164 10.36 14.89 0.24
C GLY A 164 10.81 15.89 -0.82
N PHE A 165 11.95 15.62 -1.41
CA PHE A 165 12.52 16.44 -2.48
C PHE A 165 13.24 15.57 -3.51
N LEU A 166 13.24 16.06 -4.76
CA LEU A 166 13.95 15.46 -5.87
C LEU A 166 15.45 15.76 -5.76
N LEU A 167 16.25 14.70 -5.80
CA LEU A 167 17.71 14.79 -5.98
C LEU A 167 18.04 14.93 -7.47
N LYS A 168 17.25 14.24 -8.33
CA LYS A 168 17.38 14.26 -9.78
C LYS A 168 16.02 14.05 -10.43
N SER A 169 15.68 14.85 -11.43
CA SER A 169 14.52 14.64 -12.33
C SER A 169 14.91 13.81 -13.53
N TYR A 170 13.93 13.21 -14.24
CA TYR A 170 14.16 12.54 -15.52
C TYR A 170 14.65 13.50 -16.58
N THR A 171 14.10 14.72 -16.59
CA THR A 171 14.41 15.81 -17.52
C THR A 171 14.64 17.09 -16.73
N ASP A 172 14.77 18.21 -17.41
CA ASP A 172 14.87 19.54 -16.78
C ASP A 172 13.56 19.98 -16.09
N VAL A 173 12.43 19.33 -16.39
CA VAL A 173 11.14 19.57 -15.72
C VAL A 173 11.08 18.74 -14.45
N LYS A 174 10.82 19.42 -13.32
CA LYS A 174 10.64 18.76 -12.02
C LYS A 174 9.23 18.20 -11.90
N GLU A 175 9.13 16.89 -11.72
CA GLU A 175 7.86 16.24 -11.49
C GLU A 175 7.43 16.38 -10.02
N PRO A 176 6.13 16.60 -9.75
CA PRO A 176 5.63 16.71 -8.38
C PRO A 176 5.75 15.37 -7.66
N ILE A 177 6.21 15.42 -6.41
CA ILE A 177 6.16 14.26 -5.52
C ILE A 177 4.71 14.12 -5.02
N PRO A 178 4.10 12.92 -5.03
CA PRO A 178 2.72 12.73 -4.60
C PRO A 178 2.59 12.76 -3.08
N ALA A 179 2.87 13.93 -2.48
CA ALA A 179 2.70 14.15 -1.05
C ALA A 179 1.21 14.11 -0.69
N LEU A 180 0.86 13.44 0.40
CA LEU A 180 -0.52 13.29 0.79
C LEU A 180 -0.73 13.34 2.31
N PHE A 181 -1.94 13.72 2.70
CA PHE A 181 -2.46 13.59 4.05
C PHE A 181 -3.52 12.49 4.08
N ARG A 182 -3.38 11.57 5.04
CA ARG A 182 -4.32 10.47 5.23
C ARG A 182 -4.94 10.52 6.62
N THR A 183 -6.26 10.36 6.66
CA THR A 183 -7.04 10.06 7.86
C THR A 183 -7.57 8.65 7.74
N ALA A 184 -7.34 7.83 8.73
CA ALA A 184 -7.73 6.43 8.73
C ALA A 184 -8.51 6.06 9.99
N LEU A 185 -9.44 5.11 9.85
CA LEU A 185 -10.28 4.61 10.92
C LEU A 185 -10.37 3.09 10.83
N TYR A 186 -10.39 2.41 11.98
CA TYR A 186 -10.89 1.04 12.04
C TYR A 186 -11.87 0.86 13.21
N TYR A 187 -12.78 -0.12 13.04
CA TYR A 187 -13.69 -0.55 14.10
C TYR A 187 -13.79 -2.07 14.13
N GLU A 188 -13.64 -2.65 15.33
CA GLU A 188 -13.78 -4.08 15.61
C GLU A 188 -14.96 -4.30 16.56
N PRO A 189 -16.14 -4.73 16.04
CA PRO A 189 -17.33 -5.02 16.86
C PRO A 189 -17.05 -6.10 17.91
N GLN A 190 -17.77 -6.05 19.03
CA GLN A 190 -17.51 -6.95 20.17
C GLN A 190 -17.88 -8.41 19.91
N TYR A 191 -18.98 -8.63 19.21
CA TYR A 191 -19.62 -9.94 19.10
C TYR A 191 -19.53 -10.56 17.71
N ILE A 192 -18.93 -9.85 16.77
CA ILE A 192 -18.78 -10.30 15.38
C ILE A 192 -17.29 -10.32 15.07
N PRO A 193 -16.75 -11.43 14.52
CA PRO A 193 -15.32 -11.52 14.14
C PRO A 193 -15.02 -10.73 12.88
N LEU A 194 -15.26 -9.43 12.93
CA LEU A 194 -15.19 -8.50 11.81
C LEU A 194 -14.30 -7.31 12.16
N ILE A 195 -13.55 -6.79 11.20
CA ILE A 195 -12.86 -5.51 11.28
C ILE A 195 -13.31 -4.69 10.09
N ILE A 196 -13.76 -3.48 10.34
CA ILE A 196 -14.15 -2.50 9.33
C ILE A 196 -13.03 -1.46 9.28
N ASN A 197 -12.50 -1.19 8.10
CA ASN A 197 -11.45 -0.21 7.86
C ASN A 197 -11.95 0.86 6.89
N GLY A 198 -11.48 2.09 7.05
CA GLY A 198 -11.74 3.19 6.13
C GLY A 198 -10.61 4.20 6.15
N ASP A 199 -10.16 4.60 4.97
CA ASP A 199 -9.12 5.60 4.78
C ASP A 199 -9.62 6.72 3.87
N PHE A 200 -9.32 7.95 4.27
CA PHE A 200 -9.56 9.16 3.50
C PHE A 200 -8.22 9.83 3.20
N VAL A 201 -7.95 10.09 1.94
CA VAL A 201 -6.67 10.61 1.45
C VAL A 201 -6.90 11.89 0.66
N THR A 202 -6.09 12.90 0.93
CA THR A 202 -6.03 14.16 0.20
C THR A 202 -4.60 14.42 -0.25
N PHE A 203 -4.40 14.77 -1.51
CA PHE A 203 -3.10 15.15 -2.05
C PHE A 203 -2.76 16.59 -1.65
N ILE A 204 -1.50 16.84 -1.32
CA ILE A 204 -1.01 18.16 -0.90
C ILE A 204 -0.49 18.90 -2.14
N GLY A 205 -0.99 20.12 -2.37
CA GLY A 205 -0.53 20.96 -3.47
C GLY A 205 -1.09 20.57 -4.84
N ASP A 206 -2.16 19.80 -4.87
CA ASP A 206 -2.82 19.39 -6.11
C ASP A 206 -4.35 19.50 -5.95
N ASP A 207 -5.04 20.01 -6.96
CA ASP A 207 -6.51 20.11 -7.01
C ASP A 207 -7.20 18.77 -7.26
N LYS A 208 -6.49 17.66 -7.03
CA LYS A 208 -7.05 16.31 -7.22
C LYS A 208 -8.16 16.03 -6.23
N PRO A 209 -9.22 15.33 -6.68
CA PRO A 209 -10.29 14.93 -5.79
C PRO A 209 -9.77 14.01 -4.68
N PHE A 210 -10.39 14.07 -3.51
CA PHE A 210 -10.09 13.18 -2.41
C PHE A 210 -10.33 11.72 -2.79
N HIS A 211 -9.50 10.86 -2.22
CA HIS A 211 -9.62 9.42 -2.34
C HIS A 211 -10.19 8.84 -1.04
N PHE A 212 -11.25 8.04 -1.17
CA PHE A 212 -11.81 7.27 -0.06
C PHE A 212 -11.75 5.78 -0.39
N SER A 213 -11.24 4.99 0.53
CA SER A 213 -11.26 3.52 0.43
C SER A 213 -11.84 2.90 1.70
N GLY A 214 -12.50 1.77 1.54
CA GLY A 214 -13.07 1.00 2.64
C GLY A 214 -12.81 -0.49 2.46
N GLY A 215 -12.62 -1.19 3.56
CA GLY A 215 -12.37 -2.62 3.55
C GLY A 215 -12.91 -3.33 4.79
N ILE A 216 -13.21 -4.60 4.64
CA ILE A 216 -13.74 -5.48 5.69
C ILE A 216 -12.85 -6.72 5.77
N GLU A 217 -12.46 -7.08 7.01
CA GLU A 217 -11.81 -8.36 7.31
C GLU A 217 -12.75 -9.19 8.16
N PHE A 218 -13.17 -10.34 7.67
CA PHE A 218 -13.97 -11.32 8.38
C PHE A 218 -13.11 -12.52 8.79
N LYS A 219 -13.15 -12.90 10.08
CA LYS A 219 -12.32 -13.97 10.67
C LYS A 219 -13.20 -15.14 11.12
N PRO A 220 -13.74 -15.97 10.20
CA PRO A 220 -14.60 -17.09 10.56
C PRO A 220 -13.88 -18.13 11.42
N HIS A 221 -12.56 -18.18 11.31
CA HIS A 221 -11.71 -19.10 12.05
C HIS A 221 -10.36 -18.44 12.39
N ASN A 222 -9.70 -18.88 13.46
CA ASN A 222 -8.41 -18.33 13.90
C ASN A 222 -7.28 -18.45 12.86
N ARG A 223 -7.42 -19.36 11.89
CA ARG A 223 -6.46 -19.61 10.81
C ARG A 223 -6.90 -19.03 9.47
N LEU A 224 -8.13 -18.54 9.35
CA LEU A 224 -8.67 -18.02 8.08
C LEU A 224 -9.19 -16.60 8.28
N THR A 225 -8.82 -15.71 7.38
CA THR A 225 -9.36 -14.36 7.27
C THR A 225 -9.81 -14.13 5.84
N LEU A 226 -11.05 -13.71 5.64
CA LEU A 226 -11.58 -13.28 4.35
C LEU A 226 -11.63 -11.77 4.29
N ARG A 227 -11.37 -11.18 3.13
CA ARG A 227 -11.28 -9.72 2.96
C ARG A 227 -12.01 -9.26 1.71
N LEU A 228 -12.63 -8.09 1.84
CA LEU A 228 -13.24 -7.36 0.72
C LEU A 228 -12.90 -5.88 0.87
N GLY A 229 -12.71 -5.19 -0.23
CA GLY A 229 -12.42 -3.76 -0.26
C GLY A 229 -12.95 -3.09 -1.53
N SER A 230 -13.09 -1.77 -1.44
CA SER A 230 -13.45 -0.92 -2.58
C SER A 230 -13.07 0.53 -2.31
N SER A 231 -13.10 1.37 -3.34
CA SER A 231 -12.86 2.80 -3.21
C SER A 231 -13.75 3.64 -4.13
N ASN A 232 -13.75 4.96 -3.94
CA ASN A 232 -14.46 5.89 -4.81
C ASN A 232 -13.87 5.96 -6.24
N HIS A 233 -12.64 5.48 -6.45
CA HIS A 233 -12.05 5.33 -7.79
C HIS A 233 -12.79 4.31 -8.66
N ARG A 234 -13.62 3.46 -8.07
CA ARG A 234 -14.48 2.52 -8.77
C ARG A 234 -15.21 3.15 -9.95
N LYS A 235 -15.67 4.39 -9.82
CA LYS A 235 -16.36 5.12 -10.89
C LYS A 235 -15.51 5.26 -12.17
N GLY A 236 -14.18 5.35 -12.03
CA GLY A 236 -13.26 5.41 -13.17
C GLY A 236 -13.04 4.10 -13.91
N TYR A 237 -13.48 2.98 -13.33
CA TYR A 237 -13.36 1.64 -13.92
C TYR A 237 -14.65 1.15 -14.57
N MET A 238 -15.75 1.91 -14.48
CA MET A 238 -17.04 1.56 -15.04
C MET A 238 -17.12 1.86 -16.55
N THR A 239 -17.77 0.99 -17.29
CA THR A 239 -17.90 1.05 -18.76
C THR A 239 -19.33 1.24 -19.26
N ASN A 240 -20.31 1.37 -18.34
CA ASN A 240 -21.76 1.35 -18.62
C ASN A 240 -22.29 -0.04 -19.07
N ASP A 241 -21.50 -1.10 -18.88
CA ASP A 241 -21.97 -2.48 -18.99
C ASP A 241 -22.22 -3.05 -17.59
N PHE A 242 -23.49 -3.32 -17.27
CA PHE A 242 -23.93 -3.73 -15.93
C PHE A 242 -23.14 -4.93 -15.39
N SER A 243 -22.87 -5.93 -16.24
CA SER A 243 -22.19 -7.17 -15.82
C SER A 243 -20.74 -6.93 -15.41
N SER A 244 -20.02 -6.08 -16.12
CA SER A 244 -18.63 -5.70 -15.84
C SER A 244 -18.54 -4.70 -14.69
N ASP A 245 -19.48 -3.76 -14.63
CA ASP A 245 -19.48 -2.65 -13.68
C ASP A 245 -19.81 -3.08 -12.24
N VAL A 246 -20.54 -4.19 -12.06
CA VAL A 246 -20.87 -4.73 -10.74
C VAL A 246 -19.60 -5.06 -9.94
N ILE A 247 -18.59 -5.65 -10.58
CA ILE A 247 -17.35 -6.09 -9.94
C ILE A 247 -16.17 -5.14 -10.15
N ALA A 248 -16.30 -4.14 -11.05
CA ALA A 248 -15.24 -3.16 -11.30
C ALA A 248 -14.90 -2.37 -10.02
N GLY A 249 -13.62 -2.21 -9.71
CA GLY A 249 -13.13 -1.48 -8.55
C GLY A 249 -13.33 -2.17 -7.20
N PHE A 250 -13.73 -3.44 -7.20
CA PHE A 250 -13.68 -4.28 -5.99
C PHE A 250 -12.34 -4.99 -5.86
N SER A 251 -11.95 -5.19 -4.63
CA SER A 251 -10.82 -6.04 -4.25
C SER A 251 -11.26 -7.09 -3.25
N GLY A 252 -10.55 -8.20 -3.20
CA GLY A 252 -10.83 -9.27 -2.26
C GLY A 252 -9.63 -10.16 -2.03
N GLY A 253 -9.73 -11.04 -1.03
CA GLY A 253 -8.65 -11.94 -0.72
C GLY A 253 -8.87 -12.81 0.50
N ALA A 254 -7.90 -13.66 0.78
CA ALA A 254 -7.90 -14.55 1.92
C ALA A 254 -6.52 -14.61 2.58
N GLY A 255 -6.51 -14.75 3.90
CA GLY A 255 -5.30 -14.96 4.70
C GLY A 255 -5.35 -16.28 5.44
N PHE A 256 -4.29 -17.05 5.33
CA PHE A 256 -4.12 -18.35 5.99
C PHE A 256 -2.98 -18.25 7.00
N ARG A 257 -3.28 -18.53 8.27
CA ARG A 257 -2.30 -18.50 9.36
C ARG A 257 -1.89 -19.92 9.76
N PHE A 258 -0.62 -20.16 9.66
CA PHE A 258 0.06 -21.34 10.20
C PHE A 258 0.74 -20.97 11.54
N THR A 259 1.47 -21.88 12.14
CA THR A 259 2.11 -21.65 13.45
C THR A 259 3.04 -20.42 13.43
N ASN A 260 3.98 -20.38 12.50
CA ASN A 260 4.99 -19.31 12.37
C ASN A 260 4.94 -18.55 11.03
N MET A 261 3.96 -18.87 10.18
CA MET A 261 3.82 -18.28 8.85
C MET A 261 2.40 -17.78 8.63
N THR A 262 2.27 -16.74 7.80
CA THR A 262 0.98 -16.27 7.27
C THR A 262 1.11 -16.11 5.77
N LEU A 263 0.20 -16.74 5.02
CA LEU A 263 0.05 -16.57 3.58
C LEU A 263 -1.20 -15.73 3.33
N ASP A 264 -1.05 -14.61 2.67
CA ASP A 264 -2.14 -13.79 2.18
C ASP A 264 -2.17 -13.85 0.65
N VAL A 265 -3.37 -13.99 0.09
CA VAL A 265 -3.63 -13.85 -1.35
C VAL A 265 -4.67 -12.77 -1.55
N GLY A 266 -4.51 -11.97 -2.61
CA GLY A 266 -5.40 -10.86 -2.89
C GLY A 266 -5.54 -10.62 -4.38
N PHE A 267 -6.65 -10.02 -4.75
CA PHE A 267 -6.92 -9.53 -6.10
C PHE A 267 -7.62 -8.17 -6.05
N MET A 268 -7.49 -7.41 -7.12
CA MET A 268 -8.21 -6.16 -7.35
C MET A 268 -8.63 -6.11 -8.82
N ASN A 269 -9.89 -5.80 -9.05
CA ASN A 269 -10.45 -5.65 -10.40
C ASN A 269 -10.35 -4.19 -10.84
N LEU A 270 -9.61 -3.93 -11.90
CA LEU A 270 -9.43 -2.61 -12.51
C LEU A 270 -10.38 -2.37 -13.69
N GLY A 271 -11.50 -3.09 -13.73
CA GLY A 271 -12.46 -3.03 -14.84
C GLY A 271 -11.83 -3.51 -16.15
N PRO A 272 -11.96 -2.76 -17.26
CA PRO A 272 -11.42 -3.14 -18.56
C PRO A 272 -9.90 -3.31 -18.58
N ALA A 273 -9.19 -2.73 -17.63
CA ALA A 273 -7.74 -2.88 -17.50
C ALA A 273 -7.32 -4.29 -17.04
N GLY A 274 -8.26 -5.08 -16.47
CA GLY A 274 -7.98 -6.43 -15.99
C GLY A 274 -7.83 -6.53 -14.47
N PHE A 275 -7.07 -7.52 -14.00
CA PHE A 275 -6.94 -7.84 -12.59
C PHE A 275 -5.50 -7.66 -12.12
N VAL A 276 -5.34 -7.08 -10.95
CA VAL A 276 -4.13 -7.23 -10.15
C VAL A 276 -4.29 -8.45 -9.26
N MET A 277 -3.29 -9.31 -9.24
CA MET A 277 -3.26 -10.49 -8.37
C MET A 277 -1.95 -10.53 -7.61
N GLY A 278 -1.98 -10.98 -6.37
CA GLY A 278 -0.77 -11.07 -5.59
C GLY A 278 -0.87 -11.98 -4.38
N PHE A 279 0.29 -12.31 -3.87
CA PHE A 279 0.44 -13.04 -2.63
C PHE A 279 1.52 -12.41 -1.76
N SER A 280 1.41 -12.63 -0.46
CA SER A 280 2.42 -12.25 0.52
C SER A 280 2.63 -13.37 1.52
N LEU A 281 3.88 -13.70 1.78
CA LEU A 281 4.29 -14.70 2.74
C LEU A 281 5.07 -14.03 3.86
N MET A 282 4.50 -14.07 5.06
CA MET A 282 5.17 -13.60 6.27
C MET A 282 5.67 -14.79 7.09
N LYS A 283 6.96 -14.79 7.43
CA LYS A 283 7.58 -15.72 8.38
C LYS A 283 7.95 -14.95 9.64
N LYS A 284 7.36 -15.35 10.77
CA LYS A 284 7.70 -14.79 12.08
C LYS A 284 9.09 -15.21 12.51
N MET A 285 9.76 -14.29 13.20
CA MET A 285 10.98 -14.58 13.97
C MET A 285 10.59 -14.74 15.44
N ASP A 286 11.19 -15.72 16.08
CA ASP A 286 11.06 -15.98 17.53
C ASP A 286 11.70 -14.87 18.36
#